data_3e06f7559f0840ee20bfb68a4126ee14
#
_entry.id   3e06f7559f0840ee20bfb68a4126ee14
#
_cell.length_a   1.000
_cell.length_b   1.000
_cell.length_c   1.000
_cell.angle_alpha   90.00
_cell.angle_beta   90.00
_cell.angle_gamma   90.00
#
_symmetry.space_group_name_H-M   'P 1'
#
loop_
_entity.id
_entity.type
_entity.pdbx_description
1 polymer ?
#
loop_
_entity_poly.entity_id
_entity_poly.type
_entity_poly.pdbx_seq_one_letter_code
_entity_poly.pdbx_strand_id
1 'polypeptide(L)'
;MRARILIPALLCAGSLAATGCITMDQFSALQKDVSDLSARIEEVQAAQKEQEQETQKLRADLDGDASGEQERRADMALRLGTLEDRIRVLGEKTDDSARRAEALASELASLRAALSSRSAAAIQPQAGGAEAPGGRPGAAGAQELVNAAYADYSKGNYPLAVKGFEEFLRRFGDTDLADNARYWIGACYYDSGDYERAIQEFDRVLAEYPNGDKVPGAHLKKGLAYMSMNRTAQGVVQLQYLVENFGATDEARVARERLKGMGLRKN
;
A
#
# COMPACT_ATOMS: atom_id res chain seq x y z
N MET A 1 6.82 -30.78 -39.68
CA MET A 1 7.64 -31.49 -40.67
C MET A 1 7.97 -32.89 -40.12
N ARG A 2 7.29 -33.91 -40.64
CA ARG A 2 7.49 -35.31 -40.21
C ARG A 2 8.63 -35.91 -41.01
N ALA A 3 9.77 -36.10 -40.41
CA ALA A 3 10.89 -36.83 -41.00
C ALA A 3 10.60 -38.35 -40.80
N ARG A 4 10.17 -39.01 -41.84
CA ARG A 4 10.11 -40.48 -41.91
C ARG A 4 11.55 -40.99 -42.15
N ILE A 5 12.14 -41.56 -41.11
CA ILE A 5 13.40 -42.29 -41.25
C ILE A 5 13.06 -43.65 -41.83
N LEU A 6 13.29 -43.80 -43.11
CA LEU A 6 13.32 -45.09 -43.82
C LEU A 6 14.62 -45.80 -43.48
N ILE A 7 14.54 -46.88 -42.72
CA ILE A 7 15.68 -47.78 -42.49
C ILE A 7 15.81 -48.64 -43.74
N PRO A 8 16.91 -48.58 -44.50
CA PRO A 8 17.13 -49.48 -45.60
C PRO A 8 17.49 -50.87 -45.07
N ALA A 9 16.65 -51.86 -45.39
CA ALA A 9 17.02 -53.27 -45.24
C ALA A 9 18.16 -53.61 -46.18
N LEU A 10 19.39 -53.66 -45.64
CA LEU A 10 20.54 -54.09 -46.37
C LEU A 10 20.59 -55.65 -46.33
N LEU A 11 20.21 -56.28 -47.46
CA LEU A 11 20.47 -57.67 -47.77
C LEU A 11 21.96 -57.89 -47.90
N CYS A 12 22.60 -58.42 -46.87
CA CYS A 12 23.91 -59.08 -47.06
C CYS A 12 23.70 -60.56 -47.18
N ALA A 13 23.51 -61.00 -48.42
CA ALA A 13 23.73 -62.40 -48.82
C ALA A 13 25.20 -62.57 -49.25
N GLY A 14 25.95 -63.37 -48.55
CA GLY A 14 27.23 -63.82 -49.06
C GLY A 14 28.36 -63.84 -48.07
N SER A 15 28.49 -64.89 -47.33
CA SER A 15 29.67 -65.80 -47.22
C SER A 15 29.48 -66.75 -46.03
N LEU A 16 28.97 -67.92 -46.39
CA LEU A 16 29.11 -69.12 -45.54
C LEU A 16 30.57 -69.54 -45.58
N ALA A 17 31.25 -69.44 -44.47
CA ALA A 17 32.25 -70.40 -43.99
C ALA A 17 32.97 -69.86 -42.76
N ALA A 18 32.47 -70.14 -41.56
CA ALA A 18 33.26 -70.44 -40.34
C ALA A 18 32.27 -70.70 -39.19
N THR A 19 31.88 -71.98 -39.08
CA THR A 19 31.64 -72.72 -37.85
C THR A 19 31.63 -71.83 -36.51
N GLY A 20 30.47 -71.42 -36.21
CA GLY A 20 30.08 -71.04 -34.88
C GLY A 20 28.65 -71.41 -34.69
N CYS A 21 28.37 -72.70 -34.36
CA CYS A 21 27.04 -73.11 -33.92
C CYS A 21 26.72 -72.21 -32.69
N ILE A 22 25.85 -71.23 -32.92
CA ILE A 22 25.25 -70.51 -31.81
C ILE A 22 24.49 -71.58 -31.02
N THR A 23 24.98 -71.82 -29.80
CA THR A 23 24.30 -72.81 -28.95
C THR A 23 22.90 -72.29 -28.62
N MET A 24 21.95 -73.17 -28.41
CA MET A 24 20.55 -72.81 -28.08
C MET A 24 20.53 -71.85 -26.84
N ASP A 25 21.49 -72.00 -25.95
CA ASP A 25 21.66 -71.13 -24.75
C ASP A 25 22.08 -69.71 -25.12
N GLN A 26 22.97 -69.51 -26.11
CA GLN A 26 23.38 -68.17 -26.58
C GLN A 26 22.24 -67.47 -27.32
N PHE A 27 21.42 -68.23 -28.07
CA PHE A 27 20.24 -67.65 -28.71
C PHE A 27 19.18 -67.26 -27.74
N SER A 28 18.90 -68.08 -26.70
CA SER A 28 17.96 -67.70 -25.64
C SER A 28 18.43 -66.50 -24.80
N ALA A 29 19.73 -66.40 -24.53
CA ALA A 29 20.33 -65.23 -23.86
C ALA A 29 20.17 -63.97 -24.69
N LEU A 30 20.46 -63.99 -25.99
CA LEU A 30 20.28 -62.86 -26.90
C LEU A 30 18.80 -62.45 -27.01
N GLN A 31 17.89 -63.41 -27.04
CA GLN A 31 16.44 -63.13 -27.07
C GLN A 31 15.97 -62.44 -25.78
N LYS A 32 16.51 -62.83 -24.64
CA LYS A 32 16.28 -62.19 -23.36
C LYS A 32 16.84 -60.74 -23.34
N ASP A 33 18.10 -60.55 -23.78
CA ASP A 33 18.74 -59.23 -23.85
C ASP A 33 17.95 -58.27 -24.77
N VAL A 34 17.43 -58.76 -25.92
CA VAL A 34 16.57 -57.97 -26.80
C VAL A 34 15.26 -57.61 -26.13
N SER A 35 14.66 -58.52 -25.37
CA SER A 35 13.43 -58.26 -24.63
C SER A 35 13.66 -57.22 -23.50
N ASP A 36 14.77 -57.35 -22.75
CA ASP A 36 15.13 -56.42 -21.70
C ASP A 36 15.46 -55.02 -22.27
N LEU A 37 16.11 -54.96 -23.44
CA LEU A 37 16.41 -53.71 -24.12
C LEU A 37 15.13 -53.05 -24.64
N SER A 38 14.18 -53.82 -25.18
CA SER A 38 12.90 -53.25 -25.62
C SER A 38 12.09 -52.70 -24.44
N ALA A 39 12.04 -53.40 -23.30
CA ALA A 39 11.42 -52.88 -22.09
C ALA A 39 12.04 -51.58 -21.57
N ARG A 40 13.39 -51.49 -21.60
CA ARG A 40 14.10 -50.23 -21.23
C ARG A 40 13.78 -49.10 -22.21
N ILE A 41 13.65 -49.40 -23.51
CA ILE A 41 13.28 -48.39 -24.50
C ILE A 41 11.86 -47.84 -24.22
N GLU A 42 10.92 -48.72 -23.89
CA GLU A 42 9.56 -48.33 -23.54
C GLU A 42 9.53 -47.45 -22.25
N GLU A 43 10.32 -47.81 -21.25
CA GLU A 43 10.45 -47.04 -20.01
C GLU A 43 11.02 -45.65 -20.26
N VAL A 44 12.09 -45.58 -21.08
CA VAL A 44 12.70 -44.28 -21.45
C VAL A 44 11.73 -43.42 -22.27
N GLN A 45 10.98 -44.03 -23.20
CA GLN A 45 9.95 -43.31 -23.97
C GLN A 45 8.81 -42.79 -23.09
N ALA A 46 8.39 -43.59 -22.10
CA ALA A 46 7.37 -43.16 -21.14
C ALA A 46 7.88 -41.96 -20.29
N ALA A 47 9.10 -42.06 -19.76
CA ALA A 47 9.72 -41.00 -19.00
C ALA A 47 9.91 -39.69 -19.84
N GLN A 48 10.32 -39.85 -21.10
CA GLN A 48 10.46 -38.72 -22.01
C GLN A 48 9.14 -38.01 -22.30
N LYS A 49 8.06 -38.81 -22.47
CA LYS A 49 6.71 -38.26 -22.65
C LYS A 49 6.19 -37.52 -21.43
N GLU A 50 6.46 -38.03 -20.23
CA GLU A 50 6.12 -37.38 -18.97
C GLU A 50 6.88 -36.03 -18.82
N GLN A 51 8.17 -36.01 -19.12
CA GLN A 51 8.99 -34.80 -19.09
C GLN A 51 8.52 -33.77 -20.14
N GLU A 52 8.09 -34.21 -21.33
CA GLU A 52 7.50 -33.31 -22.31
C GLU A 52 6.17 -32.68 -21.82
N GLN A 53 5.34 -33.43 -21.14
CA GLN A 53 4.09 -32.96 -20.57
C GLN A 53 4.35 -31.93 -19.44
N GLU A 54 5.32 -32.20 -18.58
CA GLU A 54 5.72 -31.29 -17.49
C GLU A 54 6.29 -29.98 -18.04
N THR A 55 7.15 -30.07 -19.07
CA THR A 55 7.69 -28.86 -19.72
C THR A 55 6.62 -28.04 -20.44
N GLN A 56 5.63 -28.69 -21.04
CA GLN A 56 4.49 -27.96 -21.65
C GLN A 56 3.61 -27.29 -20.60
N LYS A 57 3.37 -27.95 -19.48
CA LYS A 57 2.62 -27.35 -18.36
C LYS A 57 3.34 -26.15 -17.78
N LEU A 58 4.65 -26.28 -17.53
CA LEU A 58 5.46 -25.17 -17.00
C LEU A 58 5.49 -23.97 -17.96
N ARG A 59 5.54 -24.22 -19.27
CA ARG A 59 5.45 -23.13 -20.27
C ARG A 59 4.09 -22.44 -20.23
N ALA A 60 3.01 -23.18 -20.13
CA ALA A 60 1.66 -22.62 -20.04
C ALA A 60 1.48 -21.78 -18.76
N ASP A 61 2.03 -22.24 -17.64
CA ASP A 61 2.01 -21.50 -16.37
C ASP A 61 2.83 -20.20 -16.46
N LEU A 62 4.02 -20.23 -17.09
CA LEU A 62 4.86 -19.04 -17.32
C LEU A 62 4.20 -18.02 -18.27
N ASP A 63 3.55 -18.50 -19.34
CA ASP A 63 2.81 -17.61 -20.26
C ASP A 63 1.60 -16.97 -19.58
N GLY A 64 0.91 -17.72 -18.71
CA GLY A 64 -0.16 -17.20 -17.86
C GLY A 64 0.30 -16.12 -16.89
N ASP A 65 1.41 -16.34 -16.21
CA ASP A 65 1.99 -15.38 -15.29
C ASP A 65 2.48 -14.10 -16.01
N ALA A 66 3.11 -14.24 -17.18
CA ALA A 66 3.59 -13.12 -17.98
C ALA A 66 2.43 -12.22 -18.46
N SER A 67 1.31 -12.83 -18.90
CA SER A 67 0.12 -12.08 -19.31
C SER A 67 -0.53 -11.34 -18.14
N GLY A 68 -0.64 -11.98 -16.97
CA GLY A 68 -1.15 -11.37 -15.74
C GLY A 68 -0.27 -10.22 -15.21
N GLU A 69 1.06 -10.31 -15.41
CA GLU A 69 1.96 -9.21 -15.05
C GLU A 69 1.82 -8.02 -15.99
N GLN A 70 1.61 -8.25 -17.27
CA GLN A 70 1.40 -7.20 -18.24
C GLN A 70 0.07 -6.45 -17.98
N GLU A 71 -0.99 -7.16 -17.62
CA GLU A 71 -2.27 -6.56 -17.23
C GLU A 71 -2.15 -5.74 -15.94
N ARG A 72 -1.43 -6.23 -14.93
CA ARG A 72 -1.14 -5.47 -13.70
C ARG A 72 -0.32 -4.21 -13.97
N ARG A 73 0.66 -4.26 -14.87
CA ARG A 73 1.45 -3.08 -15.28
C ARG A 73 0.60 -2.05 -16.01
N ALA A 74 -0.32 -2.48 -16.87
CA ALA A 74 -1.25 -1.60 -17.57
C ALA A 74 -2.24 -0.92 -16.59
N ASP A 75 -2.82 -1.68 -15.63
CA ASP A 75 -3.67 -1.12 -14.58
C ASP A 75 -2.91 -0.12 -13.69
N MET A 76 -1.67 -0.44 -13.34
CA MET A 76 -0.83 0.48 -12.56
C MET A 76 -0.51 1.77 -13.32
N ALA A 77 -0.22 1.69 -14.62
CA ALA A 77 0.02 2.86 -15.46
C ALA A 77 -1.23 3.75 -15.57
N LEU A 78 -2.43 3.16 -15.71
CA LEU A 78 -3.69 3.90 -15.70
C LEU A 78 -3.94 4.59 -14.34
N ARG A 79 -3.64 3.92 -13.23
CA ARG A 79 -3.77 4.51 -11.88
C ARG A 79 -2.78 5.63 -11.65
N LEU A 80 -1.54 5.50 -12.13
CA LEU A 80 -0.55 6.58 -12.08
C LEU A 80 -1.02 7.79 -12.87
N GLY A 81 -1.53 7.63 -14.09
CA GLY A 81 -2.09 8.73 -14.88
C GLY A 81 -3.25 9.43 -14.18
N THR A 82 -4.16 8.67 -13.54
CA THR A 82 -5.27 9.27 -12.77
C THR A 82 -4.80 9.99 -11.52
N LEU A 83 -3.73 9.53 -10.87
CA LEU A 83 -3.11 10.22 -9.73
C LEU A 83 -2.43 11.52 -10.16
N GLU A 84 -1.70 11.51 -11.27
CA GLU A 84 -1.09 12.71 -11.85
C GLU A 84 -2.12 13.78 -12.18
N ASP A 85 -3.24 13.39 -12.80
CA ASP A 85 -4.36 14.31 -13.08
C ASP A 85 -4.98 14.89 -11.80
N ARG A 86 -5.14 14.07 -10.76
CA ARG A 86 -5.65 14.55 -9.46
C ARG A 86 -4.68 15.50 -8.78
N ILE A 87 -3.38 15.23 -8.83
CA ILE A 87 -2.34 16.13 -8.30
C ILE A 87 -2.38 17.47 -9.04
N ARG A 88 -2.52 17.46 -10.37
CA ARG A 88 -2.63 18.69 -11.16
C ARG A 88 -3.87 19.50 -10.78
N VAL A 89 -5.05 18.87 -10.68
CA VAL A 89 -6.30 19.53 -10.28
C VAL A 89 -6.22 20.09 -8.85
N LEU A 90 -5.57 19.35 -7.93
CA LEU A 90 -5.33 19.83 -6.56
C LEU A 90 -4.36 21.01 -6.55
N GLY A 91 -3.32 21.00 -7.36
CA GLY A 91 -2.41 22.12 -7.56
C GLY A 91 -3.14 23.38 -8.02
N GLU A 92 -3.97 23.27 -9.07
CA GLU A 92 -4.79 24.39 -9.58
C GLU A 92 -5.74 24.96 -8.51
N LYS A 93 -6.38 24.08 -7.70
CA LYS A 93 -7.24 24.50 -6.59
C LYS A 93 -6.47 25.18 -5.47
N THR A 94 -5.26 24.71 -5.18
CA THR A 94 -4.38 25.32 -4.18
C THR A 94 -3.95 26.72 -4.61
N ASP A 95 -3.59 26.89 -5.88
CA ASP A 95 -3.23 28.19 -6.43
C ASP A 95 -4.43 29.16 -6.43
N ASP A 96 -5.64 28.68 -6.77
CA ASP A 96 -6.85 29.50 -6.70
C ASP A 96 -7.17 29.91 -5.25
N SER A 97 -7.04 28.98 -4.31
CA SER A 97 -7.20 29.27 -2.87
C SER A 97 -6.18 30.27 -2.36
N ALA A 98 -4.92 30.16 -2.80
CA ALA A 98 -3.85 31.10 -2.43
C ALA A 98 -4.16 32.52 -2.97
N ARG A 99 -4.60 32.63 -4.22
CA ARG A 99 -5.00 33.92 -4.82
C ARG A 99 -6.19 34.56 -4.09
N ARG A 100 -7.18 33.76 -3.68
CA ARG A 100 -8.34 34.25 -2.89
C ARG A 100 -7.91 34.71 -1.51
N ALA A 101 -7.00 33.98 -0.86
CA ALA A 101 -6.44 34.38 0.44
C ALA A 101 -5.67 35.70 0.34
N GLU A 102 -4.89 35.88 -0.71
CA GLU A 102 -4.14 37.12 -0.98
C GLU A 102 -5.08 38.31 -1.28
N ALA A 103 -6.14 38.09 -2.04
CA ALA A 103 -7.18 39.09 -2.29
C ALA A 103 -7.90 39.50 -1.00
N LEU A 104 -8.29 38.53 -0.16
CA LEU A 104 -8.91 38.78 1.15
C LEU A 104 -7.94 39.51 2.11
N ALA A 105 -6.67 39.15 2.11
CA ALA A 105 -5.65 39.81 2.92
C ALA A 105 -5.49 41.29 2.52
N SER A 106 -5.52 41.58 1.21
CA SER A 106 -5.45 42.96 0.69
C SER A 106 -6.70 43.78 1.05
N GLU A 107 -7.88 43.15 1.01
CA GLU A 107 -9.15 43.76 1.38
C GLU A 107 -9.19 44.08 2.91
N LEU A 108 -8.74 43.12 3.73
CA LEU A 108 -8.60 43.34 5.17
C LEU A 108 -7.59 44.45 5.51
N ALA A 109 -6.49 44.53 4.78
CA ALA A 109 -5.52 45.62 4.95
C ALA A 109 -6.14 46.97 4.58
N SER A 110 -6.92 47.07 3.51
CA SER A 110 -7.60 48.31 3.10
C SER A 110 -8.67 48.73 4.11
N LEU A 111 -9.47 47.76 4.62
CA LEU A 111 -10.46 48.02 5.67
C LEU A 111 -9.81 48.50 6.96
N ARG A 112 -8.70 47.90 7.33
CA ARG A 112 -7.92 48.24 8.54
C ARG A 112 -7.35 49.67 8.42
N ALA A 113 -6.85 50.07 7.27
CA ALA A 113 -6.40 51.41 6.96
C ALA A 113 -7.56 52.42 7.02
N ALA A 114 -8.74 52.06 6.46
CA ALA A 114 -9.93 52.91 6.52
C ALA A 114 -10.47 53.09 7.97
N LEU A 115 -10.41 52.04 8.78
CA LEU A 115 -10.78 52.10 10.20
C LEU A 115 -9.77 52.93 11.03
N SER A 116 -8.47 52.78 10.76
CA SER A 116 -7.43 53.59 11.47
C SER A 116 -7.51 55.06 11.11
N SER A 117 -7.83 55.42 9.86
CA SER A 117 -8.03 56.79 9.46
C SER A 117 -9.28 57.43 10.10
N ARG A 118 -10.33 56.60 10.30
CA ARG A 118 -11.57 57.02 10.96
C ARG A 118 -11.40 57.16 12.50
N SER A 119 -10.58 56.31 13.13
CA SER A 119 -10.27 56.40 14.58
C SER A 119 -9.31 57.55 14.90
N ALA A 120 -8.41 57.88 13.96
CA ALA A 120 -7.53 59.04 14.13
C ALA A 120 -8.27 60.40 14.10
N ALA A 121 -9.46 60.45 13.50
CA ALA A 121 -10.31 61.64 13.47
C ALA A 121 -11.22 61.79 14.70
N ALA A 122 -11.27 60.82 15.63
CA ALA A 122 -12.25 60.78 16.72
C ALA A 122 -11.68 60.62 18.14
N ILE A 123 -10.38 60.71 18.38
CA ILE A 123 -9.82 60.48 19.73
C ILE A 123 -8.98 61.69 20.18
N GLN A 124 -9.62 62.52 21.02
CA GLN A 124 -8.92 63.26 22.08
C GLN A 124 -8.48 62.27 23.19
N PRO A 125 -7.29 62.41 23.79
CA PRO A 125 -6.75 61.43 24.73
C PRO A 125 -7.45 61.54 26.08
N GLN A 126 -8.25 60.54 26.47
CA GLN A 126 -8.54 60.27 27.87
C GLN A 126 -7.73 59.05 28.31
N ALA A 127 -6.80 59.29 29.22
CA ALA A 127 -6.08 58.28 29.96
C ALA A 127 -7.03 57.48 30.85
N GLY A 128 -7.09 56.17 30.66
CA GLY A 128 -7.82 55.27 31.52
C GLY A 128 -7.47 53.83 31.12
N GLY A 129 -6.61 53.20 31.94
CA GLY A 129 -6.23 51.81 31.75
C GLY A 129 -7.42 50.88 31.83
N ALA A 130 -7.54 49.99 30.89
CA ALA A 130 -8.29 48.78 31.00
C ALA A 130 -7.48 47.67 30.33
N GLU A 131 -7.00 46.77 31.13
CA GLU A 131 -6.51 45.47 30.70
C GLU A 131 -7.58 44.81 29.80
N ALA A 132 -7.19 44.44 28.62
CA ALA A 132 -8.02 43.63 27.73
C ALA A 132 -8.28 42.29 28.42
N PRO A 133 -9.56 41.82 28.50
CA PRO A 133 -9.84 40.49 29.00
C PRO A 133 -9.19 39.48 28.07
N GLY A 134 -8.51 38.50 28.66
CA GLY A 134 -7.79 37.43 27.98
C GLY A 134 -8.66 36.79 26.88
N GLY A 135 -8.40 37.22 25.65
CA GLY A 135 -8.93 36.52 24.48
C GLY A 135 -8.37 35.12 24.53
N ARG A 136 -9.23 34.12 24.48
CA ARG A 136 -8.83 32.77 24.11
C ARG A 136 -7.82 32.88 22.97
N PRO A 137 -6.66 32.19 23.04
CA PRO A 137 -5.70 32.20 21.94
C PRO A 137 -6.46 31.90 20.65
N GLY A 138 -6.54 32.86 19.73
CA GLY A 138 -7.50 32.85 18.66
C GLY A 138 -7.32 31.59 17.77
N ALA A 139 -8.40 31.12 17.15
CA ALA A 139 -8.43 30.04 16.21
C ALA A 139 -7.33 30.12 15.14
N ALA A 140 -6.89 31.32 14.79
CA ALA A 140 -5.75 31.58 13.89
C ALA A 140 -4.43 31.00 14.42
N GLY A 141 -4.12 31.19 15.71
CA GLY A 141 -2.88 30.65 16.29
C GLY A 141 -2.91 29.14 16.47
N ALA A 142 -4.10 28.54 16.68
CA ALA A 142 -4.29 27.08 16.69
C ALA A 142 -4.00 26.48 15.32
N GLN A 143 -4.57 27.04 14.27
CA GLN A 143 -4.37 26.55 12.90
C GLN A 143 -2.92 26.71 12.44
N GLU A 144 -2.28 27.82 12.78
CA GLU A 144 -0.87 28.05 12.44
C GLU A 144 0.05 27.01 13.09
N LEU A 145 -0.19 26.68 14.36
CA LEU A 145 0.61 25.69 15.10
C LEU A 145 0.44 24.28 14.52
N VAL A 146 -0.80 23.88 14.19
CA VAL A 146 -1.06 22.58 13.52
C VAL A 146 -0.40 22.52 12.15
N ASN A 147 -0.50 23.60 11.36
CA ASN A 147 0.09 23.65 10.03
C ASN A 147 1.63 23.56 10.08
N ALA A 148 2.26 24.24 11.06
CA ALA A 148 3.70 24.13 11.26
C ALA A 148 4.14 22.71 11.63
N ALA A 149 3.45 22.07 12.57
CA ALA A 149 3.71 20.68 12.96
C ALA A 149 3.50 19.70 11.78
N TYR A 150 2.45 19.92 10.99
CA TYR A 150 2.19 19.12 9.80
C TYR A 150 3.25 19.31 8.71
N ALA A 151 3.78 20.52 8.54
CA ALA A 151 4.89 20.79 7.63
C ALA A 151 6.16 20.03 8.04
N ASP A 152 6.44 19.90 9.34
CA ASP A 152 7.55 19.10 9.84
C ASP A 152 7.31 17.59 9.60
N TYR A 153 6.09 17.09 9.82
CA TYR A 153 5.70 15.72 9.47
C TYR A 153 5.94 15.45 7.97
N SER A 154 5.48 16.34 7.09
CA SER A 154 5.60 16.19 5.64
C SER A 154 7.05 16.16 5.14
N LYS A 155 7.98 16.78 5.90
CA LYS A 155 9.43 16.74 5.65
C LYS A 155 10.11 15.50 6.24
N GLY A 156 9.36 14.63 6.94
CA GLY A 156 9.91 13.47 7.64
C GLY A 156 10.55 13.80 8.99
N ASN A 157 10.42 15.04 9.48
CA ASN A 157 10.95 15.50 10.77
C ASN A 157 10.02 15.05 11.91
N TYR A 158 9.73 13.77 12.01
CA TYR A 158 8.75 13.21 12.95
C TYR A 158 8.95 13.64 14.41
N PRO A 159 10.19 13.66 14.97
CA PRO A 159 10.37 14.10 16.36
C PRO A 159 9.99 15.58 16.59
N LEU A 160 10.17 16.43 15.58
CA LEU A 160 9.81 17.84 15.67
C LEU A 160 8.30 18.02 15.50
N ALA A 161 7.70 17.30 14.55
CA ALA A 161 6.25 17.27 14.36
C ALA A 161 5.52 16.83 15.64
N VAL A 162 5.97 15.75 16.29
CA VAL A 162 5.41 15.29 17.58
C VAL A 162 5.42 16.41 18.61
N LYS A 163 6.55 17.11 18.81
CA LYS A 163 6.63 18.26 19.74
C LYS A 163 5.65 19.38 19.38
N GLY A 164 5.51 19.68 18.10
CA GLY A 164 4.56 20.67 17.61
C GLY A 164 3.11 20.31 17.90
N PHE A 165 2.71 19.06 17.65
CA PHE A 165 1.36 18.56 17.95
C PHE A 165 1.11 18.45 19.46
N GLU A 166 2.10 18.05 20.27
CA GLU A 166 1.99 18.04 21.73
C GLU A 166 1.82 19.45 22.29
N GLU A 167 2.55 20.43 21.76
CA GLU A 167 2.39 21.84 22.12
C GLU A 167 0.99 22.33 21.74
N PHE A 168 0.47 21.93 20.57
CA PHE A 168 -0.89 22.23 20.18
C PHE A 168 -1.90 21.67 21.18
N LEU A 169 -1.80 20.38 21.53
CA LEU A 169 -2.70 19.73 22.48
C LEU A 169 -2.66 20.38 23.87
N ARG A 170 -1.49 20.82 24.31
CA ARG A 170 -1.35 21.52 25.58
C ARG A 170 -2.08 22.86 25.60
N ARG A 171 -2.09 23.59 24.49
CA ARG A 171 -2.66 24.94 24.39
C ARG A 171 -4.10 24.98 23.90
N PHE A 172 -4.48 24.01 23.08
CA PHE A 172 -5.72 23.98 22.32
C PHE A 172 -6.42 22.62 22.38
N GLY A 173 -6.17 21.82 23.42
CA GLY A 173 -6.67 20.44 23.54
C GLY A 173 -8.21 20.32 23.62
N ASP A 174 -8.90 21.42 23.90
CA ASP A 174 -10.38 21.47 23.96
C ASP A 174 -11.01 21.97 22.64
N THR A 175 -10.25 21.98 21.55
CA THR A 175 -10.74 22.42 20.23
C THR A 175 -11.06 21.22 19.33
N ASP A 176 -11.87 21.47 18.29
CA ASP A 176 -12.23 20.45 17.28
C ASP A 176 -11.02 19.89 16.49
N LEU A 177 -9.84 20.51 16.62
CA LEU A 177 -8.61 20.05 15.99
C LEU A 177 -7.76 19.13 16.89
N ALA A 178 -8.22 18.87 18.13
CA ALA A 178 -7.43 18.12 19.08
C ALA A 178 -7.29 16.63 18.71
N ASP A 179 -8.36 16.01 18.20
CA ASP A 179 -8.32 14.65 17.67
C ASP A 179 -7.38 14.53 16.46
N ASN A 180 -7.36 15.55 15.59
CA ASN A 180 -6.41 15.67 14.48
C ASN A 180 -4.97 15.66 14.97
N ALA A 181 -4.65 16.53 15.94
CA ALA A 181 -3.29 16.65 16.47
C ALA A 181 -2.85 15.33 17.13
N ARG A 182 -3.71 14.68 17.91
CA ARG A 182 -3.43 13.38 18.53
C ARG A 182 -3.21 12.29 17.49
N TYR A 183 -4.04 12.26 16.47
CA TYR A 183 -3.89 11.33 15.35
C TYR A 183 -2.53 11.49 14.64
N TRP A 184 -2.10 12.75 14.39
CA TRP A 184 -0.83 13.01 13.72
C TRP A 184 0.39 12.64 14.57
N ILE A 185 0.31 12.71 15.91
CA ILE A 185 1.34 12.14 16.78
C ILE A 185 1.46 10.63 16.54
N GLY A 186 0.35 9.90 16.52
CA GLY A 186 0.33 8.48 16.19
C GLY A 186 0.89 8.19 14.79
N ALA A 187 0.56 9.02 13.80
CA ALA A 187 1.08 8.90 12.44
C ALA A 187 2.60 9.12 12.38
N CYS A 188 3.13 10.10 13.12
CA CYS A 188 4.59 10.32 13.24
C CYS A 188 5.31 9.07 13.75
N TYR A 189 4.81 8.44 14.81
CA TYR A 189 5.38 7.21 15.34
C TYR A 189 5.24 6.05 14.37
N TYR A 190 4.11 5.93 13.68
CA TYR A 190 3.89 4.89 12.68
C TYR A 190 4.90 5.00 11.54
N ASP A 191 5.04 6.20 10.95
CA ASP A 191 5.89 6.44 9.78
C ASP A 191 7.40 6.46 10.14
N SER A 192 7.74 6.66 11.43
CA SER A 192 9.09 6.44 11.96
C SER A 192 9.40 4.98 12.31
N GLY A 193 8.42 4.06 12.18
CA GLY A 193 8.57 2.64 12.47
C GLY A 193 8.37 2.26 13.95
N ASP A 194 8.01 3.21 14.81
CA ASP A 194 7.72 2.95 16.23
C ASP A 194 6.23 2.57 16.39
N TYR A 195 5.92 1.36 15.98
CA TYR A 195 4.54 0.88 15.94
C TYR A 195 3.90 0.74 17.31
N GLU A 196 4.68 0.43 18.36
CA GLU A 196 4.19 0.36 19.73
C GLU A 196 3.66 1.71 20.21
N ARG A 197 4.46 2.78 20.04
CA ARG A 197 4.01 4.14 20.41
C ARG A 197 2.88 4.62 19.52
N ALA A 198 2.91 4.29 18.22
CA ALA A 198 1.82 4.62 17.31
C ALA A 198 0.48 4.02 17.79
N ILE A 199 0.47 2.75 18.18
CA ILE A 199 -0.73 2.08 18.71
C ILE A 199 -1.24 2.79 19.98
N GLN A 200 -0.34 3.16 20.90
CA GLN A 200 -0.72 3.88 22.13
C GLN A 200 -1.39 5.22 21.82
N GLU A 201 -0.85 6.00 20.87
CA GLU A 201 -1.43 7.28 20.50
C GLU A 201 -2.76 7.11 19.77
N PHE A 202 -2.91 6.10 18.88
CA PHE A 202 -4.20 5.80 18.28
C PHE A 202 -5.23 5.32 19.33
N ASP A 203 -4.82 4.57 20.35
CA ASP A 203 -5.71 4.23 21.47
C ASP A 203 -6.19 5.47 22.23
N ARG A 204 -5.33 6.48 22.39
CA ARG A 204 -5.72 7.76 22.97
C ARG A 204 -6.72 8.51 22.09
N VAL A 205 -6.54 8.50 20.75
CA VAL A 205 -7.56 9.08 19.84
C VAL A 205 -8.92 8.43 20.08
N LEU A 206 -8.97 7.09 20.14
CA LEU A 206 -10.20 6.33 20.31
C LEU A 206 -10.85 6.56 21.68
N ALA A 207 -10.07 6.76 22.73
CA ALA A 207 -10.52 6.95 24.11
C ALA A 207 -10.93 8.40 24.40
N GLU A 208 -10.13 9.38 23.97
CA GLU A 208 -10.31 10.79 24.28
C GLU A 208 -11.31 11.46 23.32
N TYR A 209 -11.39 10.97 22.04
CA TYR A 209 -12.19 11.56 20.97
C TYR A 209 -13.07 10.52 20.26
N PRO A 210 -13.97 9.78 20.97
CA PRO A 210 -14.69 8.64 20.39
C PRO A 210 -15.64 9.03 19.24
N ASN A 211 -16.01 10.29 19.11
CA ASN A 211 -16.86 10.82 18.05
C ASN A 211 -16.07 11.71 17.06
N GLY A 212 -14.74 11.75 17.16
CA GLY A 212 -13.87 12.53 16.29
C GLY A 212 -13.83 11.99 14.87
N ASP A 213 -13.55 12.88 13.91
CA ASP A 213 -13.43 12.52 12.49
C ASP A 213 -12.19 11.67 12.21
N LYS A 214 -11.23 11.58 13.13
CA LYS A 214 -10.03 10.74 13.04
C LYS A 214 -10.20 9.33 13.58
N VAL A 215 -11.34 8.97 14.16
CA VAL A 215 -11.61 7.63 14.69
C VAL A 215 -11.45 6.53 13.62
N PRO A 216 -12.02 6.65 12.40
CA PRO A 216 -11.81 5.65 11.35
C PRO A 216 -10.33 5.52 10.95
N GLY A 217 -9.62 6.64 10.82
CA GLY A 217 -8.20 6.66 10.51
C GLY A 217 -7.33 6.03 11.59
N ALA A 218 -7.68 6.25 12.87
CA ALA A 218 -6.99 5.65 14.00
C ALA A 218 -7.13 4.12 14.01
N HIS A 219 -8.34 3.57 13.77
CA HIS A 219 -8.54 2.14 13.63
C HIS A 219 -7.74 1.55 12.46
N LEU A 220 -7.72 2.21 11.30
CA LEU A 220 -6.95 1.77 10.15
C LEU A 220 -5.45 1.71 10.47
N LYS A 221 -4.88 2.83 10.91
CA LYS A 221 -3.43 2.92 11.19
C LYS A 221 -3.02 1.99 12.34
N LYS A 222 -3.83 1.85 13.39
CA LYS A 222 -3.62 0.90 14.47
C LYS A 222 -3.62 -0.54 13.96
N GLY A 223 -4.56 -0.91 13.11
CA GLY A 223 -4.62 -2.22 12.47
C GLY A 223 -3.37 -2.51 11.63
N LEU A 224 -2.93 -1.55 10.83
CA LEU A 224 -1.71 -1.66 10.02
C LEU A 224 -0.46 -1.73 10.90
N ALA A 225 -0.39 -0.98 12.00
CA ALA A 225 0.72 -1.03 12.97
C ALA A 225 0.86 -2.44 13.59
N TYR A 226 -0.25 -3.05 14.03
CA TYR A 226 -0.23 -4.44 14.50
C TYR A 226 0.29 -5.41 13.43
N MET A 227 -0.13 -5.25 12.18
CA MET A 227 0.36 -6.10 11.08
C MET A 227 1.85 -5.92 10.84
N SER A 228 2.37 -4.69 10.89
CA SER A 228 3.81 -4.40 10.76
C SER A 228 4.66 -5.04 11.86
N MET A 229 4.04 -5.30 13.03
CA MET A 229 4.65 -6.01 14.15
C MET A 229 4.44 -7.53 14.12
N ASN A 230 3.97 -8.10 12.99
CA ASN A 230 3.56 -9.51 12.86
C ASN A 230 2.40 -9.93 13.80
N ARG A 231 1.69 -8.99 14.40
CA ARG A 231 0.51 -9.22 15.24
C ARG A 231 -0.77 -9.22 14.39
N THR A 232 -0.77 -10.06 13.34
CA THR A 232 -1.79 -10.07 12.29
C THR A 232 -3.22 -10.23 12.82
N ALA A 233 -3.44 -11.11 13.80
CA ALA A 233 -4.75 -11.33 14.39
C ALA A 233 -5.34 -10.03 15.00
N GLN A 234 -4.52 -9.27 15.74
CA GLN A 234 -4.94 -8.00 16.33
C GLN A 234 -5.20 -6.94 15.26
N GLY A 235 -4.38 -6.91 14.21
CA GLY A 235 -4.59 -6.04 13.05
C GLY A 235 -5.92 -6.33 12.36
N VAL A 236 -6.22 -7.60 12.10
CA VAL A 236 -7.49 -8.04 11.48
C VAL A 236 -8.69 -7.59 12.30
N VAL A 237 -8.66 -7.74 13.63
CA VAL A 237 -9.74 -7.27 14.51
C VAL A 237 -10.00 -5.78 14.35
N GLN A 238 -8.95 -4.95 14.30
CA GLN A 238 -9.11 -3.49 14.11
C GLN A 238 -9.71 -3.15 12.75
N LEU A 239 -9.24 -3.81 11.67
CA LEU A 239 -9.75 -3.58 10.32
C LEU A 239 -11.20 -4.08 10.15
N GLN A 240 -11.56 -5.20 10.77
CA GLN A 240 -12.95 -5.69 10.75
C GLN A 240 -13.88 -4.74 11.50
N TYR A 241 -13.49 -4.29 12.69
CA TYR A 241 -14.25 -3.29 13.44
C TYR A 241 -14.49 -2.01 12.62
N LEU A 242 -13.45 -1.51 11.95
CA LEU A 242 -13.55 -0.35 11.07
C LEU A 242 -14.56 -0.56 9.94
N VAL A 243 -14.51 -1.73 9.28
CA VAL A 243 -15.45 -2.06 8.18
C VAL A 243 -16.89 -2.18 8.67
N GLU A 244 -17.10 -2.69 9.88
CA GLU A 244 -18.43 -2.91 10.46
C GLU A 244 -19.07 -1.61 10.95
N ASN A 245 -18.30 -0.76 11.60
CA ASN A 245 -18.85 0.43 12.26
C ASN A 245 -18.73 1.71 11.43
N PHE A 246 -17.79 1.76 10.48
CA PHE A 246 -17.50 2.94 9.67
C PHE A 246 -17.49 2.63 8.16
N GLY A 247 -18.33 1.69 7.72
CA GLY A 247 -18.32 1.10 6.38
C GLY A 247 -18.43 2.08 5.21
N ALA A 248 -18.91 3.32 5.44
CA ALA A 248 -19.03 4.35 4.42
C ALA A 248 -17.75 5.19 4.22
N THR A 249 -16.75 5.05 5.08
CA THR A 249 -15.51 5.85 5.03
C THR A 249 -14.50 5.30 4.02
N ASP A 250 -13.60 6.16 3.57
CA ASP A 250 -12.49 5.76 2.70
C ASP A 250 -11.53 4.79 3.42
N GLU A 251 -11.32 4.98 4.71
CA GLU A 251 -10.51 4.10 5.55
C GLU A 251 -11.10 2.68 5.62
N ALA A 252 -12.42 2.55 5.72
CA ALA A 252 -13.08 1.25 5.67
C ALA A 252 -12.96 0.59 4.30
N ARG A 253 -12.92 1.36 3.22
CA ARG A 253 -12.63 0.84 1.88
C ARG A 253 -11.21 0.25 1.82
N VAL A 254 -10.21 0.98 2.32
CA VAL A 254 -8.83 0.50 2.40
C VAL A 254 -8.72 -0.76 3.27
N ALA A 255 -9.41 -0.78 4.42
CA ALA A 255 -9.44 -1.94 5.31
C ALA A 255 -10.05 -3.18 4.63
N ARG A 256 -11.15 -3.04 3.89
CA ARG A 256 -11.75 -4.14 3.10
C ARG A 256 -10.80 -4.72 2.08
N GLU A 257 -10.10 -3.87 1.32
CA GLU A 257 -9.11 -4.33 0.34
C GLU A 257 -7.96 -5.07 1.02
N ARG A 258 -7.50 -4.60 2.17
CA ARG A 258 -6.44 -5.28 2.94
C ARG A 258 -6.89 -6.65 3.44
N LEU A 259 -8.09 -6.75 4.01
CA LEU A 259 -8.68 -8.01 4.48
C LEU A 259 -8.91 -9.00 3.33
N LYS A 260 -9.38 -8.51 2.17
CA LYS A 260 -9.55 -9.32 0.96
C LYS A 260 -8.23 -9.91 0.47
N GLY A 261 -7.15 -9.11 0.45
CA GLY A 261 -5.82 -9.56 0.08
C GLY A 261 -5.24 -10.64 1.00
N MET A 262 -5.80 -10.79 2.21
CA MET A 262 -5.43 -11.84 3.19
C MET A 262 -6.37 -13.05 3.12
N GLY A 263 -7.27 -13.13 2.16
CA GLY A 263 -8.26 -14.22 2.03
C GLY A 263 -9.42 -14.14 3.05
N LEU A 264 -9.50 -13.07 3.84
CA LEU A 264 -10.53 -12.86 4.86
C LEU A 264 -11.70 -12.07 4.24
N ARG A 265 -12.50 -12.76 3.41
CA ARG A 265 -13.77 -12.20 2.91
C ARG A 265 -14.85 -12.41 3.97
N LYS A 266 -15.50 -11.33 4.41
CA LYS A 266 -16.86 -11.43 4.94
C LYS A 266 -17.81 -11.47 3.74
N ASN A 267 -18.59 -12.56 3.61
CA ASN A 267 -19.72 -12.66 2.67
C ASN A 267 -20.76 -11.58 2.98
#